data_03e2659122385ce74e5c55a85718d468
#
_entry.id   03e2659122385ce74e5c55a85718d468
#
_cell.length_a   1.000
_cell.length_b   1.000
_cell.length_c   1.000
_cell.angle_alpha   90.00
_cell.angle_beta   90.00
_cell.angle_gamma   90.00
#
_symmetry.space_group_name_H-M   'P 1'
#
loop_
_entity.id
_entity.type
_entity.pdbx_description
1 polymer ?
#
loop_
_entity_poly.entity_id
_entity_poly.type
_entity_poly.pdbx_seq_one_letter_code
_entity_poly.pdbx_strand_id
1 'polypeptide(L)'
;MSPAASAKPADVSELLGIPEAEFTPRVRDAIMSLMAEVERLGRDLDRTKARLEAVETMADQDGLLPLLNRRAFVREMSRVISFAERYEVPASLIYFDLDGFKALNDTYGHAAGDAALGHIANLLTGNVRESDLVGRLGGDEFGVILAKADQEQAERKARSLAELF
;
A
#
# COMPACT_ATOMS: atom_id res chain seq x y z
N MET A 1 3.45 -17.65 10.19
CA MET A 1 4.64 -18.34 9.67
C MET A 1 4.63 -19.77 10.19
N SER A 2 4.11 -20.73 9.42
CA SER A 2 4.28 -22.15 9.74
C SER A 2 5.35 -22.73 8.81
N PRO A 3 6.35 -23.46 9.32
CA PRO A 3 7.32 -24.12 8.49
C PRO A 3 6.62 -25.26 7.75
N ALA A 4 6.67 -25.26 6.43
CA ALA A 4 6.25 -26.38 5.60
C ALA A 4 7.11 -27.61 6.01
N ALA A 5 6.50 -28.51 6.75
CA ALA A 5 7.08 -29.80 7.05
C ALA A 5 7.26 -30.56 5.74
N SER A 6 8.48 -31.02 5.47
CA SER A 6 8.78 -31.96 4.39
C SER A 6 7.80 -33.14 4.49
N ALA A 7 6.88 -33.25 3.55
CA ALA A 7 5.87 -34.29 3.54
C ALA A 7 6.54 -35.68 3.51
N LYS A 8 6.21 -36.50 4.51
CA LYS A 8 6.68 -37.88 4.55
C LYS A 8 5.88 -38.75 3.55
N PRO A 9 6.41 -39.87 3.05
CA PRO A 9 5.72 -40.75 2.09
C PRO A 9 4.30 -41.17 2.48
N ALA A 10 4.01 -41.26 3.80
CA ALA A 10 2.70 -41.57 4.33
C ALA A 10 1.66 -40.48 4.06
N ASP A 11 2.08 -39.19 4.06
CA ASP A 11 1.20 -38.04 3.82
C ASP A 11 0.77 -37.94 2.36
N VAL A 12 1.59 -38.48 1.42
CA VAL A 12 1.32 -38.43 -0.02
C VAL A 12 0.19 -39.38 -0.41
N SER A 13 0.14 -40.56 0.19
CA SER A 13 -0.90 -41.56 -0.06
C SER A 13 -2.26 -41.06 0.45
N GLU A 14 -2.28 -40.41 1.61
CA GLU A 14 -3.47 -39.79 2.19
C GLU A 14 -3.96 -38.58 1.37
N LEU A 15 -3.05 -37.73 0.91
CA LEU A 15 -3.35 -36.57 0.09
C LEU A 15 -3.93 -36.95 -1.28
N LEU A 16 -3.42 -38.01 -1.92
CA LEU A 16 -3.83 -38.45 -3.24
C LEU A 16 -4.96 -39.49 -3.21
N GLY A 17 -5.30 -40.02 -2.02
CA GLY A 17 -6.30 -41.07 -1.88
C GLY A 17 -5.92 -42.38 -2.56
N ILE A 18 -4.61 -42.64 -2.80
CA ILE A 18 -4.07 -43.83 -3.45
C ILE A 18 -3.33 -44.66 -2.41
N PRO A 19 -3.69 -45.98 -2.25
CA PRO A 19 -3.00 -46.85 -1.31
C PRO A 19 -1.49 -46.95 -1.60
N GLU A 20 -0.68 -46.97 -0.55
CA GLU A 20 0.78 -46.97 -0.68
C GLU A 20 1.29 -48.21 -1.45
N ALA A 21 0.56 -49.32 -1.37
CA ALA A 21 0.87 -50.58 -2.10
C ALA A 21 0.76 -50.45 -3.64
N GLU A 22 0.05 -49.42 -4.14
CA GLU A 22 -0.10 -49.17 -5.58
C GLU A 22 1.03 -48.29 -6.17
N PHE A 23 1.88 -47.70 -5.33
CA PHE A 23 3.02 -46.92 -5.78
C PHE A 23 4.21 -47.83 -6.15
N THR A 24 4.52 -47.88 -7.43
CA THR A 24 5.85 -48.38 -7.79
C THR A 24 6.93 -47.40 -7.34
N PRO A 25 8.18 -47.85 -7.09
CA PRO A 25 9.28 -46.95 -6.74
C PRO A 25 9.42 -45.75 -7.69
N ARG A 26 9.28 -45.99 -8.99
CA ARG A 26 9.36 -44.92 -10.02
C ARG A 26 8.22 -43.92 -9.92
N VAL A 27 7.01 -44.36 -9.62
CA VAL A 27 5.86 -43.45 -9.43
C VAL A 27 6.03 -42.61 -8.18
N ARG A 28 6.52 -43.24 -7.09
CA ARG A 28 6.82 -42.50 -5.84
C ARG A 28 7.85 -41.41 -6.07
N ASP A 29 8.97 -41.75 -6.73
CA ASP A 29 10.03 -40.75 -7.03
C ASP A 29 9.53 -39.62 -7.91
N ALA A 30 8.67 -39.91 -8.89
CA ALA A 30 8.07 -38.91 -9.76
C ALA A 30 7.14 -37.97 -8.97
N ILE A 31 6.31 -38.51 -8.07
CA ILE A 31 5.41 -37.70 -7.23
C ILE A 31 6.22 -36.81 -6.27
N MET A 32 7.24 -37.36 -5.62
CA MET A 32 8.10 -36.59 -4.72
C MET A 32 8.82 -35.48 -5.47
N SER A 33 9.28 -35.75 -6.71
CA SER A 33 9.88 -34.70 -7.56
C SER A 33 8.89 -33.62 -7.95
N LEU A 34 7.66 -34.00 -8.31
CA LEU A 34 6.59 -33.01 -8.62
C LEU A 34 6.21 -32.20 -7.40
N MET A 35 6.08 -32.81 -6.23
CA MET A 35 5.79 -32.06 -4.98
C MET A 35 6.91 -31.06 -4.65
N ALA A 36 8.16 -31.48 -4.76
CA ALA A 36 9.30 -30.58 -4.57
C ALA A 36 9.30 -29.41 -5.57
N GLU A 37 8.89 -29.67 -6.82
CA GLU A 37 8.77 -28.63 -7.85
C GLU A 37 7.59 -27.68 -7.56
N VAL A 38 6.43 -28.21 -7.12
CA VAL A 38 5.29 -27.38 -6.70
C VAL A 38 5.67 -26.48 -5.52
N GLU A 39 6.37 -27.01 -4.51
CA GLU A 39 6.87 -26.21 -3.39
C GLU A 39 7.87 -25.14 -3.84
N ARG A 40 8.77 -25.49 -4.78
CA ARG A 40 9.72 -24.55 -5.36
C ARG A 40 9.00 -23.42 -6.07
N LEU A 41 8.05 -23.76 -6.96
CA LEU A 41 7.24 -22.78 -7.69
C LEU A 41 6.41 -21.88 -6.75
N GLY A 42 5.86 -22.44 -5.67
CA GLY A 42 5.17 -21.68 -4.63
C GLY A 42 6.07 -20.63 -4.01
N ARG A 43 7.27 -21.02 -3.58
CA ARG A 43 8.26 -20.07 -3.03
C ARG A 43 8.69 -19.01 -4.04
N ASP A 44 8.88 -19.38 -5.30
CA ASP A 44 9.28 -18.43 -6.36
C ASP A 44 8.13 -17.45 -6.67
N LEU A 45 6.88 -17.88 -6.63
CA LEU A 45 5.71 -17.03 -6.76
C LEU A 45 5.60 -16.03 -5.61
N ASP A 46 5.78 -16.48 -4.36
CA ASP A 46 5.73 -15.61 -3.18
C ASP A 46 6.84 -14.55 -3.23
N ARG A 47 8.05 -14.95 -3.61
CA ARG A 47 9.17 -13.99 -3.81
C ARG A 47 8.87 -12.97 -4.90
N THR A 48 8.27 -13.41 -6.00
CA THR A 48 7.96 -12.52 -7.12
C THR A 48 6.86 -11.54 -6.75
N LYS A 49 5.82 -12.00 -6.02
CA LYS A 49 4.77 -11.13 -5.48
C LYS A 49 5.34 -10.09 -4.52
N ALA A 50 6.14 -10.50 -3.55
CA ALA A 50 6.77 -9.57 -2.60
C ALA A 50 7.66 -8.53 -3.30
N ARG A 51 8.38 -8.95 -4.36
CA ARG A 51 9.20 -8.04 -5.16
C ARG A 51 8.35 -7.05 -5.95
N LEU A 52 7.24 -7.51 -6.52
CA LEU A 52 6.30 -6.65 -7.25
C LEU A 52 5.70 -5.61 -6.30
N GLU A 53 5.20 -6.02 -5.13
CA GLU A 53 4.66 -5.13 -4.10
C GLU A 53 5.69 -4.08 -3.65
N ALA A 54 6.94 -4.48 -3.46
CA ALA A 54 8.02 -3.55 -3.10
C ALA A 54 8.27 -2.51 -4.21
N VAL A 55 8.28 -2.94 -5.48
CA VAL A 55 8.46 -2.04 -6.63
C VAL A 55 7.26 -1.11 -6.80
N GLU A 56 6.04 -1.61 -6.63
CA GLU A 56 4.82 -0.80 -6.66
C GLU A 56 4.82 0.24 -5.54
N THR A 57 5.18 -0.15 -4.32
CA THR A 57 5.28 0.77 -3.19
C THR A 57 6.29 1.89 -3.46
N MET A 58 7.49 1.54 -3.95
CA MET A 58 8.50 2.54 -4.34
C MET A 58 8.02 3.46 -5.47
N ALA A 59 7.24 2.93 -6.42
CA ALA A 59 6.70 3.71 -7.53
C ALA A 59 5.53 4.62 -7.12
N ASP A 60 4.90 4.38 -5.98
CA ASP A 60 3.70 5.06 -5.51
C ASP A 60 3.98 6.11 -4.43
N GLN A 61 5.14 6.05 -3.79
CA GLN A 61 5.54 7.04 -2.79
C GLN A 61 6.19 8.28 -3.41
N ASP A 62 6.08 9.39 -2.70
CA ASP A 62 6.85 10.61 -2.99
C ASP A 62 8.34 10.36 -2.68
N GLY A 63 9.23 10.98 -3.47
CA GLY A 63 10.68 10.77 -3.33
C GLY A 63 11.29 11.36 -2.06
N LEU A 64 10.59 12.29 -1.39
CA LEU A 64 11.05 12.97 -0.18
C LEU A 64 10.25 12.56 1.07
N LEU A 65 8.95 12.31 0.90
CA LEU A 65 7.98 12.15 2.00
C LEU A 65 7.36 10.74 1.99
N PRO A 66 7.00 10.18 3.16
CA PRO A 66 6.29 8.91 3.26
C PRO A 66 4.80 9.07 2.92
N LEU A 67 4.50 9.69 1.79
CA LEU A 67 3.15 9.97 1.28
C LEU A 67 2.99 9.39 -0.12
N LEU A 68 1.74 9.25 -0.56
CA LEU A 68 1.46 8.94 -1.95
C LEU A 68 2.00 10.07 -2.85
N ASN A 69 2.66 9.70 -3.94
CA ASN A 69 2.97 10.66 -4.98
C ASN A 69 1.71 11.01 -5.78
N ARG A 70 1.78 12.06 -6.60
CA ARG A 70 0.65 12.54 -7.42
C ARG A 70 -0.03 11.43 -8.23
N ARG A 71 0.77 10.53 -8.84
CA ARG A 71 0.24 9.46 -9.69
C ARG A 71 -0.58 8.45 -8.87
N ALA A 72 -0.03 7.99 -7.76
CA ALA A 72 -0.71 7.06 -6.86
C ALA A 72 -1.96 7.69 -6.24
N PHE A 73 -1.86 8.95 -5.81
CA PHE A 73 -2.98 9.69 -5.24
C PHE A 73 -4.16 9.80 -6.20
N VAL A 74 -3.92 10.18 -7.47
CA VAL A 74 -4.98 10.27 -8.50
C VAL A 74 -5.60 8.91 -8.80
N ARG A 75 -4.80 7.85 -8.82
CA ARG A 75 -5.30 6.48 -8.99
C ARG A 75 -6.21 6.07 -7.83
N GLU A 76 -5.78 6.29 -6.60
CA GLU A 76 -6.59 5.98 -5.41
C GLU A 76 -7.85 6.85 -5.32
N MET A 77 -7.76 8.12 -5.68
CA MET A 77 -8.93 9.00 -5.79
C MET A 77 -9.97 8.43 -6.76
N SER A 78 -9.55 7.95 -7.93
CA SER A 78 -10.47 7.31 -8.89
C SER A 78 -11.14 6.05 -8.33
N ARG A 79 -10.42 5.26 -7.52
CA ARG A 79 -10.98 4.09 -6.82
C ARG A 79 -12.01 4.49 -5.78
N VAL A 80 -11.70 5.52 -4.98
CA VAL A 80 -12.63 6.04 -3.96
C VAL A 80 -13.88 6.62 -4.59
N ILE A 81 -13.78 7.36 -5.69
CA ILE A 81 -14.94 7.87 -6.45
C ILE A 81 -15.82 6.71 -6.94
N SER A 82 -15.22 5.71 -7.59
CA SER A 82 -15.98 4.55 -8.09
C SER A 82 -16.67 3.76 -6.97
N PHE A 83 -16.03 3.67 -5.79
CA PHE A 83 -16.62 3.06 -4.61
C PHE A 83 -17.77 3.90 -4.05
N ALA A 84 -17.57 5.21 -3.93
CA ALA A 84 -18.56 6.16 -3.43
C ALA A 84 -19.83 6.14 -4.29
N GLU A 85 -19.69 6.15 -5.60
CA GLU A 85 -20.80 6.05 -6.55
C GLU A 85 -21.54 4.72 -6.45
N ARG A 86 -20.81 3.60 -6.37
CA ARG A 86 -21.42 2.26 -6.32
C ARG A 86 -22.23 2.00 -5.06
N TYR A 87 -21.75 2.50 -3.93
CA TYR A 87 -22.34 2.21 -2.61
C TYR A 87 -23.11 3.40 -2.03
N GLU A 88 -23.26 4.48 -2.80
CA GLU A 88 -23.96 5.70 -2.39
C GLU A 88 -23.44 6.26 -1.05
N VAL A 89 -22.13 6.20 -0.86
CA VAL A 89 -21.48 6.76 0.34
C VAL A 89 -20.69 8.02 -0.03
N PRO A 90 -20.68 9.05 0.84
CA PRO A 90 -19.95 10.27 0.55
C PRO A 90 -18.44 10.03 0.59
N ALA A 91 -17.71 10.79 -0.22
CA ALA A 91 -16.25 10.92 -0.12
C ALA A 91 -15.89 12.38 -0.42
N SER A 92 -14.84 12.87 0.20
CA SER A 92 -14.41 14.27 0.04
C SER A 92 -12.92 14.35 -0.21
N LEU A 93 -12.53 15.34 -0.99
CA LEU A 93 -11.14 15.73 -1.23
C LEU A 93 -10.87 17.08 -0.56
N ILE A 94 -9.78 17.14 0.21
CA ILE A 94 -9.22 18.39 0.73
C ILE A 94 -7.91 18.63 -0.02
N TYR A 95 -7.73 19.83 -0.52
CA TYR A 95 -6.51 20.27 -1.19
C TYR A 95 -5.86 21.37 -0.35
N PHE A 96 -4.56 21.25 -0.15
CA PHE A 96 -3.75 22.23 0.59
C PHE A 96 -2.63 22.76 -0.30
N ASP A 97 -2.37 24.04 -0.19
CA ASP A 97 -1.22 24.71 -0.75
C ASP A 97 -0.53 25.50 0.37
N LEU A 98 0.80 25.48 0.44
CA LEU A 98 1.55 26.09 1.53
C LEU A 98 1.93 27.52 1.19
N ASP A 99 1.29 28.45 1.85
CA ASP A 99 1.60 29.88 1.71
C ASP A 99 3.04 30.18 2.15
N GLY A 100 3.77 30.91 1.30
CA GLY A 100 5.12 31.37 1.62
C GLY A 100 6.22 30.32 1.53
N PHE A 101 5.96 29.10 1.06
CA PHE A 101 6.95 28.04 0.96
C PHE A 101 8.18 28.43 0.13
N LYS A 102 7.97 29.16 -0.98
CA LYS A 102 9.07 29.69 -1.78
C LYS A 102 9.93 30.67 -0.97
N ALA A 103 9.32 31.59 -0.22
CA ALA A 103 10.05 32.55 0.61
C ALA A 103 10.85 31.86 1.73
N LEU A 104 10.31 30.77 2.29
CA LEU A 104 11.02 29.92 3.25
C LEU A 104 12.31 29.33 2.62
N ASN A 105 12.18 28.74 1.42
CA ASN A 105 13.32 28.19 0.69
C ASN A 105 14.37 29.25 0.34
N ASP A 106 13.93 30.40 -0.15
CA ASP A 106 14.80 31.51 -0.55
C ASP A 106 15.57 32.09 0.65
N THR A 107 14.96 32.08 1.84
CA THR A 107 15.55 32.65 3.06
C THR A 107 16.44 31.65 3.80
N TYR A 108 16.02 30.40 3.94
CA TYR A 108 16.66 29.39 4.81
C TYR A 108 17.24 28.19 4.06
N GLY A 109 17.08 28.16 2.73
CA GLY A 109 17.57 27.10 1.87
C GLY A 109 16.64 25.89 1.78
N HIS A 110 16.87 25.07 0.77
CA HIS A 110 16.02 23.90 0.46
C HIS A 110 15.94 22.87 1.59
N ALA A 111 17.02 22.71 2.39
CA ALA A 111 16.98 21.79 3.53
C ALA A 111 15.94 22.21 4.60
N ALA A 112 15.73 23.51 4.79
CA ALA A 112 14.68 24.00 5.67
C ALA A 112 13.28 23.76 5.10
N GLY A 113 13.13 23.93 3.78
CA GLY A 113 11.88 23.59 3.08
C GLY A 113 11.56 22.11 3.16
N ASP A 114 12.55 21.23 2.94
CA ASP A 114 12.38 19.78 3.06
C ASP A 114 11.96 19.37 4.49
N ALA A 115 12.55 19.98 5.51
CA ALA A 115 12.16 19.76 6.90
C ALA A 115 10.73 20.23 7.18
N ALA A 116 10.32 21.38 6.65
CA ALA A 116 8.94 21.88 6.77
C ALA A 116 7.94 20.94 6.10
N LEU A 117 8.23 20.48 4.87
CA LEU A 117 7.40 19.49 4.17
C LEU A 117 7.28 18.19 4.96
N GLY A 118 8.38 17.71 5.55
CA GLY A 118 8.37 16.52 6.41
C GLY A 118 7.51 16.70 7.65
N HIS A 119 7.56 17.88 8.28
CA HIS A 119 6.72 18.22 9.43
C HIS A 119 5.23 18.19 9.06
N ILE A 120 4.86 18.82 7.96
CA ILE A 120 3.49 18.86 7.45
C ILE A 120 2.99 17.46 7.09
N ALA A 121 3.81 16.64 6.42
CA ALA A 121 3.47 15.25 6.11
C ALA A 121 3.12 14.45 7.38
N ASN A 122 3.91 14.60 8.44
CA ASN A 122 3.66 13.96 9.73
C ASN A 122 2.39 14.48 10.41
N LEU A 123 2.13 15.79 10.34
CA LEU A 123 0.91 16.37 10.88
C LEU A 123 -0.33 15.87 10.14
N LEU A 124 -0.30 15.85 8.81
CA LEU A 124 -1.41 15.33 8.01
C LEU A 124 -1.68 13.87 8.32
N THR A 125 -0.65 13.00 8.24
CA THR A 125 -0.81 11.56 8.49
C THR A 125 -1.22 11.23 9.91
N GLY A 126 -0.72 11.98 10.90
CA GLY A 126 -1.08 11.80 12.31
C GLY A 126 -2.50 12.24 12.67
N ASN A 127 -3.14 13.04 11.81
CA ASN A 127 -4.46 13.62 12.07
C ASN A 127 -5.56 13.11 11.11
N VAL A 128 -5.31 12.09 10.31
CA VAL A 128 -6.29 11.40 9.47
C VAL A 128 -6.47 9.96 9.92
N ARG A 129 -7.54 9.30 9.47
CA ARG A 129 -7.80 7.88 9.77
C ARG A 129 -6.98 6.99 8.82
N GLU A 130 -6.80 5.72 9.20
CA GLU A 130 -6.17 4.71 8.34
C GLU A 130 -6.89 4.53 6.99
N SER A 131 -8.21 4.78 6.96
CA SER A 131 -9.03 4.74 5.73
C SER A 131 -8.86 5.95 4.82
N ASP A 132 -8.26 7.02 5.33
CA ASP A 132 -8.05 8.26 4.58
C ASP A 132 -6.68 8.21 3.90
N LEU A 133 -6.54 8.92 2.80
CA LEU A 133 -5.32 8.89 2.01
C LEU A 133 -4.70 10.28 1.96
N VAL A 134 -3.39 10.34 2.15
CA VAL A 134 -2.61 11.57 2.05
C VAL A 134 -1.61 11.45 0.93
N GLY A 135 -1.48 12.49 0.09
CA GLY A 135 -0.51 12.53 -0.99
C GLY A 135 0.07 13.91 -1.21
N ARG A 136 1.28 13.93 -1.75
CA ARG A 136 1.92 15.14 -2.26
C ARG A 136 1.64 15.27 -3.75
N LEU A 137 1.06 16.40 -4.15
CA LEU A 137 0.58 16.63 -5.52
C LEU A 137 1.51 17.53 -6.33
N GLY A 138 2.33 18.32 -5.65
CA GLY A 138 3.27 19.25 -6.21
C GLY A 138 4.42 19.56 -5.25
N GLY A 139 5.14 20.64 -5.46
CA GLY A 139 6.24 21.06 -4.61
C GLY A 139 5.79 21.32 -3.16
N ASP A 140 4.75 22.10 -3.01
CA ASP A 140 4.12 22.57 -1.76
C ASP A 140 2.63 22.23 -1.67
N GLU A 141 2.14 21.37 -2.59
CA GLU A 141 0.74 20.99 -2.71
C GLU A 141 0.48 19.61 -2.12
N PHE A 142 -0.54 19.49 -1.29
CA PHE A 142 -0.96 18.24 -0.65
C PHE A 142 -2.45 17.96 -0.89
N GLY A 143 -2.80 16.69 -0.92
CA GLY A 143 -4.17 16.23 -1.00
C GLY A 143 -4.50 15.27 0.13
N VAL A 144 -5.74 15.34 0.63
CA VAL A 144 -6.28 14.37 1.59
C VAL A 144 -7.62 13.87 1.07
N ILE A 145 -7.75 12.57 0.87
CA ILE A 145 -9.01 11.93 0.51
C ILE A 145 -9.63 11.38 1.79
N LEU A 146 -10.82 11.86 2.13
CA LEU A 146 -11.60 11.40 3.27
C LEU A 146 -12.64 10.39 2.80
N ALA A 147 -12.49 9.14 3.21
CA ALA A 147 -13.45 8.09 2.94
C ALA A 147 -14.68 8.24 3.86
N LYS A 148 -15.87 8.09 3.28
CA LYS A 148 -17.15 8.18 4.01
C LYS A 148 -17.31 9.50 4.79
N ALA A 149 -16.88 10.60 4.19
CA ALA A 149 -17.03 11.94 4.75
C ALA A 149 -17.84 12.82 3.79
N ASP A 150 -18.86 13.47 4.32
CA ASP A 150 -19.63 14.47 3.62
C ASP A 150 -18.92 15.85 3.63
N GLN A 151 -19.49 16.83 2.96
CA GLN A 151 -18.93 18.16 2.84
C GLN A 151 -18.71 18.82 4.21
N GLU A 152 -19.67 18.73 5.12
CA GLU A 152 -19.58 19.36 6.44
C GLU A 152 -18.44 18.74 7.29
N GLN A 153 -18.31 17.42 7.23
CA GLN A 153 -17.21 16.70 7.90
C GLN A 153 -15.86 17.05 7.30
N ALA A 154 -15.80 17.18 5.97
CA ALA A 154 -14.56 17.58 5.27
C ALA A 154 -14.16 19.02 5.60
N GLU A 155 -15.10 19.96 5.66
CA GLU A 155 -14.83 21.34 6.03
C GLU A 155 -14.34 21.47 7.47
N ARG A 156 -14.93 20.72 8.42
CA ARG A 156 -14.44 20.66 9.80
C ARG A 156 -13.03 20.11 9.87
N LYS A 157 -12.76 19.02 9.12
CA LYS A 157 -11.43 18.41 9.07
C LYS A 157 -10.41 19.36 8.44
N ALA A 158 -10.75 20.03 7.33
CA ALA A 158 -9.87 20.98 6.67
C ALA A 158 -9.46 22.13 7.62
N ARG A 159 -10.44 22.71 8.33
CA ARG A 159 -10.16 23.75 9.36
C ARG A 159 -9.25 23.23 10.47
N SER A 160 -9.56 22.07 11.02
CA SER A 160 -8.74 21.45 12.06
C SER A 160 -7.32 21.15 11.60
N LEU A 161 -7.11 20.76 10.36
CA LEU A 161 -5.77 20.53 9.81
C LEU A 161 -5.05 21.87 9.55
N ALA A 162 -5.75 22.88 9.04
CA ALA A 162 -5.17 24.19 8.79
C ALA A 162 -4.72 24.93 10.08
N GLU A 163 -5.34 24.62 11.22
CA GLU A 163 -4.93 25.17 12.52
C GLU A 163 -3.64 24.55 13.08
N LEU A 164 -3.14 23.48 12.46
CA LEU A 164 -1.90 22.79 12.88
C LEU A 164 -0.65 23.35 12.18
N PHE A 165 -0.82 24.13 11.12
CA PHE A 165 0.25 24.74 10.32
C PHE A 165 0.48 26.19 10.72
#